data_2374109de690055451e04eeaad47d607
#
_entry.id   2374109de690055451e04eeaad47d607
#
_cell.length_a   1.000
_cell.length_b   1.000
_cell.length_c   1.000
_cell.angle_alpha   90.00
_cell.angle_beta   90.00
_cell.angle_gamma   90.00
#
_symmetry.space_group_name_H-M   'P 1'
#
loop_
_entity.id
_entity.type
_entity.pdbx_description
1 polymer ?
#
loop_
_entity_poly.entity_id
_entity_poly.type
_entity_poly.pdbx_seq_one_letter_code
_entity_poly.pdbx_strand_id
1 'polypeptide(L)'
;MMIARTMTVALAISATGAAQIAPAAASPIPSFGKIAPLPDAAMQPDPHVKYRVAFSITRSDARPDEVNPGLEKVARYINLLAAGGVRPRKGDVLAVVHGPATELVLNDDAFRRKYGTSNPNIALIDELRKAGVEVHVCGQALAAQKIARADVYSGATVDVSALVTLTTLQLRGWSVMAD
;
A
#
# COMPACT_ATOMS: atom_id res chain seq x y z
N MET A 1 -42.12 -19.89 70.58
CA MET A 1 -40.75 -20.09 70.07
C MET A 1 -40.73 -19.69 68.58
N MET A 2 -40.39 -18.42 68.32
CA MET A 2 -40.39 -17.82 66.96
C MET A 2 -39.00 -17.94 66.40
N ILE A 3 -38.87 -18.60 65.23
CA ILE A 3 -37.62 -18.75 64.52
C ILE A 3 -37.58 -17.69 63.41
N ALA A 4 -36.71 -16.69 63.61
CA ALA A 4 -36.45 -15.68 62.57
C ALA A 4 -35.55 -16.24 61.45
N ARG A 5 -36.04 -16.25 60.22
CA ARG A 5 -35.26 -16.56 59.03
C ARG A 5 -34.60 -15.29 58.50
N THR A 6 -33.28 -15.26 58.56
CA THR A 6 -32.46 -14.19 57.96
C THR A 6 -32.30 -14.48 56.47
N MET A 7 -32.74 -13.57 55.62
CA MET A 7 -32.67 -13.65 54.18
C MET A 7 -31.38 -12.89 53.73
N THR A 8 -30.39 -13.63 53.29
CA THR A 8 -29.11 -13.09 52.73
C THR A 8 -29.33 -12.74 51.29
N VAL A 9 -29.28 -11.45 50.96
CA VAL A 9 -29.30 -10.97 49.56
C VAL A 9 -27.87 -10.99 49.01
N ALA A 10 -27.62 -11.83 48.04
CA ALA A 10 -26.36 -11.85 47.30
C ALA A 10 -26.36 -10.78 46.23
N LEU A 11 -25.47 -9.80 46.34
CA LEU A 11 -25.25 -8.74 45.35
C LEU A 11 -24.36 -9.31 44.23
N ALA A 12 -24.91 -9.52 43.05
CA ALA A 12 -24.16 -9.93 41.87
C ALA A 12 -23.45 -8.71 41.25
N ILE A 13 -22.13 -8.65 41.36
CA ILE A 13 -21.30 -7.66 40.71
C ILE A 13 -21.10 -8.10 39.26
N SER A 14 -21.81 -7.43 38.32
CA SER A 14 -21.58 -7.60 36.88
C SER A 14 -20.26 -6.92 36.50
N ALA A 15 -19.23 -7.70 36.21
CA ALA A 15 -17.99 -7.20 35.66
C ALA A 15 -18.23 -6.77 34.22
N THR A 16 -18.31 -5.47 33.99
CA THR A 16 -18.28 -4.86 32.65
C THR A 16 -16.88 -5.09 32.09
N GLY A 17 -16.74 -6.07 31.19
CA GLY A 17 -15.49 -6.32 30.48
C GLY A 17 -15.16 -5.12 29.60
N ALA A 18 -14.16 -4.32 30.00
CA ALA A 18 -13.54 -3.33 29.13
C ALA A 18 -12.93 -4.08 27.94
N ALA A 19 -13.46 -3.87 26.75
CA ALA A 19 -12.85 -4.38 25.52
C ALA A 19 -11.41 -3.84 25.45
N GLN A 20 -10.43 -4.70 25.62
CA GLN A 20 -9.03 -4.38 25.41
C GLN A 20 -8.85 -4.08 23.92
N ILE A 21 -8.63 -2.81 23.60
CA ILE A 21 -8.17 -2.39 22.26
C ILE A 21 -6.78 -3.01 22.08
N ALA A 22 -6.70 -4.05 21.26
CA ALA A 22 -5.42 -4.63 20.88
C ALA A 22 -4.52 -3.51 20.30
N PRO A 23 -3.22 -3.46 20.65
CA PRO A 23 -2.32 -2.46 20.10
C PRO A 23 -2.37 -2.53 18.58
N ALA A 24 -2.58 -1.38 17.94
CA ALA A 24 -2.60 -1.28 16.48
C ALA A 24 -1.32 -1.91 15.93
N ALA A 25 -1.46 -2.94 15.09
CA ALA A 25 -0.31 -3.60 14.48
C ALA A 25 0.56 -2.54 13.79
N ALA A 26 1.88 -2.61 14.01
CA ALA A 26 2.81 -1.66 13.42
C ALA A 26 2.58 -1.57 11.89
N SER A 27 2.57 -0.33 11.39
CA SER A 27 2.37 -0.04 9.96
C SER A 27 3.44 -0.75 9.13
N PRO A 28 3.08 -1.53 8.08
CA PRO A 28 4.06 -2.17 7.21
C PRO A 28 4.97 -1.17 6.49
N ILE A 29 4.46 0.05 6.27
CA ILE A 29 5.18 1.14 5.60
C ILE A 29 5.15 2.35 6.54
N PRO A 30 6.08 2.42 7.51
CA PRO A 30 6.01 3.41 8.58
C PRO A 30 6.34 4.83 8.13
N SER A 31 7.20 4.99 7.11
CA SER A 31 7.68 6.31 6.67
C SER A 31 6.71 6.99 5.70
N PHE A 32 5.82 6.23 5.05
CA PHE A 32 4.94 6.70 3.97
C PHE A 32 3.50 6.22 4.16
N GLY A 33 2.59 6.81 3.35
CA GLY A 33 1.20 6.36 3.32
C GLY A 33 0.47 6.52 4.66
N LYS A 34 0.64 7.66 5.33
CA LYS A 34 -0.01 7.95 6.62
C LYS A 34 -1.52 7.74 6.55
N ILE A 35 -2.07 7.13 7.59
CA ILE A 35 -3.51 6.88 7.75
C ILE A 35 -4.03 7.49 9.04
N ALA A 36 -5.33 7.78 9.07
CA ALA A 36 -6.07 8.06 10.30
C ALA A 36 -6.85 6.79 10.70
N PRO A 37 -6.81 6.36 11.98
CA PRO A 37 -7.66 5.27 12.45
C PRO A 37 -9.14 5.66 12.39
N LEU A 38 -9.97 4.83 11.75
CA LEU A 38 -11.42 5.01 11.65
C LEU A 38 -12.13 3.70 12.02
N PRO A 39 -12.10 3.30 13.31
CA PRO A 39 -12.63 2.00 13.74
C PRO A 39 -14.15 1.86 13.53
N ASP A 40 -14.86 2.99 13.55
CA ASP A 40 -16.33 3.02 13.42
C ASP A 40 -16.81 3.23 11.97
N ALA A 41 -15.90 3.22 10.98
CA ALA A 41 -16.28 3.36 9.59
C ALA A 41 -17.07 2.13 9.11
N ALA A 42 -18.13 2.36 8.34
CA ALA A 42 -19.05 1.30 7.89
C ALA A 42 -18.38 0.23 7.02
N MET A 43 -17.34 0.60 6.25
CA MET A 43 -16.57 -0.34 5.45
C MET A 43 -15.17 -0.50 6.06
N GLN A 44 -14.87 -1.69 6.50
CA GLN A 44 -13.57 -2.08 7.02
C GLN A 44 -12.90 -3.10 6.07
N PRO A 45 -11.57 -3.25 6.11
CA PRO A 45 -10.92 -4.35 5.41
C PRO A 45 -11.47 -5.70 5.89
N ASP A 46 -11.84 -6.56 4.94
CA ASP A 46 -12.37 -7.90 5.23
C ASP A 46 -11.25 -8.94 5.12
N PRO A 47 -10.86 -9.66 6.20
CA PRO A 47 -9.80 -10.66 6.18
C PRO A 47 -10.14 -11.90 5.34
N HIS A 48 -11.42 -12.11 4.98
CA HIS A 48 -11.85 -13.21 4.12
C HIS A 48 -11.73 -12.88 2.63
N VAL A 49 -11.51 -11.60 2.28
CA VAL A 49 -11.30 -11.17 0.89
C VAL A 49 -9.84 -11.30 0.51
N LYS A 50 -9.58 -11.91 -0.64
CA LYS A 50 -8.25 -11.91 -1.25
C LYS A 50 -8.06 -10.64 -2.06
N TYR A 51 -7.36 -9.67 -1.50
CA TYR A 51 -7.05 -8.40 -2.15
C TYR A 51 -5.94 -8.59 -3.19
N ARG A 52 -6.32 -8.62 -4.48
CA ARG A 52 -5.41 -8.57 -5.63
C ARG A 52 -5.64 -7.26 -6.36
N VAL A 53 -4.68 -6.35 -6.29
CA VAL A 53 -4.86 -4.99 -6.79
C VAL A 53 -3.63 -4.53 -7.56
N ALA A 54 -3.86 -4.01 -8.77
CA ALA A 54 -2.86 -3.31 -9.55
C ALA A 54 -3.18 -1.80 -9.54
N PHE A 55 -2.22 -0.99 -9.12
CA PHE A 55 -2.30 0.46 -9.23
C PHE A 55 -1.69 0.90 -10.56
N SER A 56 -2.47 1.59 -11.38
CA SER A 56 -2.03 2.23 -12.62
C SER A 56 -1.48 3.60 -12.27
N ILE A 57 -0.16 3.77 -12.26
CA ILE A 57 0.52 5.02 -11.88
C ILE A 57 0.94 5.75 -13.15
N THR A 58 0.29 6.87 -13.45
CA THR A 58 0.51 7.65 -14.66
C THR A 58 0.91 9.09 -14.41
N ARG A 59 0.61 9.65 -13.23
CA ARG A 59 0.83 11.06 -12.92
C ARG A 59 2.28 11.32 -12.49
N SER A 60 2.83 12.41 -12.99
CA SER A 60 4.18 12.88 -12.69
C SER A 60 4.21 14.36 -12.25
N ASP A 61 3.10 14.82 -11.67
CA ASP A 61 2.87 16.21 -11.26
C ASP A 61 3.54 16.60 -9.93
N ALA A 62 4.23 15.68 -9.28
CA ALA A 62 5.08 16.01 -8.15
C ALA A 62 6.36 16.74 -8.60
N ARG A 63 6.89 17.62 -7.76
CA ARG A 63 8.20 18.21 -7.98
C ARG A 63 9.30 17.14 -7.94
N PRO A 64 10.46 17.33 -8.59
CA PRO A 64 11.53 16.33 -8.60
C PRO A 64 12.08 15.96 -7.21
N ASP A 65 11.92 16.84 -6.22
CA ASP A 65 12.34 16.63 -4.83
C ASP A 65 11.23 16.05 -3.93
N GLU A 66 10.04 15.77 -4.48
CA GLU A 66 8.88 15.23 -3.77
C GLU A 66 8.57 13.79 -4.16
N VAL A 67 8.08 13.03 -3.19
CA VAL A 67 7.58 11.67 -3.42
C VAL A 67 6.28 11.72 -4.23
N ASN A 68 6.14 10.82 -5.18
CA ASN A 68 4.96 10.78 -6.04
C ASN A 68 3.69 10.38 -5.26
N PRO A 69 2.59 11.16 -5.37
CA PRO A 69 1.34 10.87 -4.67
C PRO A 69 0.67 9.54 -5.04
N GLY A 70 0.88 9.05 -6.29
CA GLY A 70 0.36 7.75 -6.73
C GLY A 70 1.06 6.60 -5.99
N LEU A 71 2.39 6.64 -5.87
CA LEU A 71 3.12 5.67 -5.06
C LEU A 71 2.78 5.79 -3.56
N GLU A 72 2.59 7.00 -3.04
CA GLU A 72 2.09 7.25 -1.68
C GLU A 72 0.70 6.64 -1.44
N LYS A 73 -0.19 6.68 -2.46
CA LYS A 73 -1.50 6.01 -2.41
C LYS A 73 -1.37 4.50 -2.22
N VAL A 74 -0.40 3.86 -2.90
CA VAL A 74 -0.13 2.42 -2.71
C VAL A 74 0.30 2.13 -1.28
N ALA A 75 1.21 2.92 -0.72
CA ALA A 75 1.64 2.77 0.67
C ALA A 75 0.48 2.93 1.66
N ARG A 76 -0.35 3.96 1.45
CA ARG A 76 -1.55 4.19 2.26
C ARG A 76 -2.52 3.02 2.19
N TYR A 77 -2.72 2.44 1.01
CA TYR A 77 -3.58 1.27 0.84
C TYR A 77 -3.09 0.07 1.66
N ILE A 78 -1.79 -0.24 1.61
CA ILE A 78 -1.18 -1.31 2.41
C ILE A 78 -1.36 -1.06 3.91
N ASN A 79 -1.14 0.18 4.35
CA ASN A 79 -1.29 0.56 5.75
C ASN A 79 -2.75 0.47 6.23
N LEU A 80 -3.72 0.85 5.38
CA LEU A 80 -5.16 0.71 5.69
C LEU A 80 -5.57 -0.75 5.81
N LEU A 81 -5.14 -1.62 4.89
CA LEU A 81 -5.40 -3.06 4.98
C LEU A 81 -4.83 -3.65 6.27
N ALA A 82 -3.60 -3.29 6.60
CA ALA A 82 -2.93 -3.77 7.80
C ALA A 82 -3.61 -3.30 9.10
N ALA A 83 -4.12 -2.06 9.13
CA ALA A 83 -4.90 -1.53 10.26
C ALA A 83 -6.18 -2.35 10.51
N GLY A 84 -6.80 -2.89 9.45
CA GLY A 84 -7.93 -3.82 9.54
C GLY A 84 -7.54 -5.30 9.68
N GLY A 85 -6.26 -5.59 9.97
CA GLY A 85 -5.79 -6.97 10.17
C GLY A 85 -5.54 -7.76 8.87
N VAL A 86 -5.61 -7.12 7.71
CA VAL A 86 -5.40 -7.76 6.41
C VAL A 86 -3.96 -7.54 5.93
N ARG A 87 -3.30 -8.62 5.53
CA ARG A 87 -1.96 -8.57 4.95
C ARG A 87 -1.95 -9.31 3.61
N PRO A 88 -1.93 -8.58 2.48
CA PRO A 88 -1.77 -9.19 1.17
C PRO A 88 -0.51 -10.04 1.11
N ARG A 89 -0.53 -11.13 0.35
CA ARG A 89 0.68 -11.92 0.10
C ARG A 89 1.61 -11.13 -0.83
N LYS A 90 2.89 -11.46 -0.78
CA LYS A 90 3.86 -10.91 -1.74
C LYS A 90 3.36 -11.14 -3.16
N GLY A 91 3.32 -10.06 -3.95
CA GLY A 91 2.85 -10.06 -5.33
C GLY A 91 1.32 -10.02 -5.51
N ASP A 92 0.51 -9.91 -4.44
CA ASP A 92 -0.94 -9.66 -4.57
C ASP A 92 -1.26 -8.17 -4.78
N VAL A 93 -0.28 -7.27 -4.60
CA VAL A 93 -0.41 -5.84 -4.90
C VAL A 93 0.73 -5.40 -5.82
N LEU A 94 0.39 -4.77 -6.93
CA LEU A 94 1.34 -4.23 -7.90
C LEU A 94 1.17 -2.73 -8.06
N ALA A 95 2.28 -2.00 -8.21
CA ALA A 95 2.31 -0.64 -8.71
C ALA A 95 2.87 -0.68 -10.14
N VAL A 96 2.04 -0.37 -11.15
CA VAL A 96 2.42 -0.40 -12.56
C VAL A 96 2.64 1.02 -13.03
N VAL A 97 3.90 1.43 -13.14
CA VAL A 97 4.33 2.78 -13.52
C VAL A 97 4.42 2.90 -15.03
N HIS A 98 3.77 3.90 -15.61
CA HIS A 98 3.77 4.08 -17.06
C HIS A 98 3.43 5.51 -17.49
N GLY A 99 3.49 5.78 -18.80
CA GLY A 99 3.23 7.11 -19.34
C GLY A 99 4.17 8.15 -18.75
N PRO A 100 3.68 9.34 -18.38
CA PRO A 100 4.49 10.40 -17.79
C PRO A 100 5.20 9.99 -16.50
N ALA A 101 4.63 9.06 -15.73
CA ALA A 101 5.20 8.59 -14.46
C ALA A 101 6.43 7.68 -14.62
N THR A 102 6.80 7.28 -15.82
CA THR A 102 7.91 6.31 -16.07
C THR A 102 9.22 6.69 -15.38
N GLU A 103 9.48 7.98 -15.21
CA GLU A 103 10.72 8.51 -14.61
C GLU A 103 10.79 8.31 -13.09
N LEU A 104 9.69 7.99 -12.42
CA LEU A 104 9.66 7.69 -10.98
C LEU A 104 10.56 6.50 -10.61
N VAL A 105 10.80 5.62 -11.55
CA VAL A 105 11.65 4.43 -11.37
C VAL A 105 13.07 4.57 -11.93
N LEU A 106 13.52 5.77 -12.24
CA LEU A 106 14.93 6.00 -12.55
C LEU A 106 15.80 5.72 -11.33
N ASN A 107 17.00 5.13 -11.56
CA ASN A 107 17.99 5.05 -10.51
C ASN A 107 18.53 6.45 -10.15
N ASP A 108 19.21 6.57 -9.01
CA ASP A 108 19.72 7.87 -8.53
C ASP A 108 20.63 8.59 -9.51
N ASP A 109 21.48 7.87 -10.23
CA ASP A 109 22.41 8.47 -11.17
C ASP A 109 21.67 9.07 -12.38
N ALA A 110 20.72 8.34 -12.94
CA ALA A 110 19.90 8.81 -14.05
C ALA A 110 19.01 9.98 -13.62
N PHE A 111 18.40 9.88 -12.45
CA PHE A 111 17.53 10.92 -11.91
C PHE A 111 18.34 12.21 -11.63
N ARG A 112 19.53 12.07 -11.02
CA ARG A 112 20.43 13.21 -10.76
C ARG A 112 20.95 13.86 -12.04
N ARG A 113 21.25 13.07 -13.08
CA ARG A 113 21.62 13.64 -14.39
C ARG A 113 20.51 14.49 -14.99
N LYS A 114 19.26 14.14 -14.74
CA LYS A 114 18.09 14.82 -15.31
C LYS A 114 17.61 16.00 -14.46
N TYR A 115 17.54 15.83 -13.14
CA TYR A 115 16.87 16.75 -12.22
C TYR A 115 17.81 17.44 -11.22
N GLY A 116 19.07 17.05 -11.15
CA GLY A 116 20.05 17.63 -10.22
C GLY A 116 19.92 17.13 -8.77
N THR A 117 18.99 16.21 -8.48
CA THR A 117 18.73 15.65 -7.15
C THR A 117 18.61 14.14 -7.19
N SER A 118 18.74 13.47 -6.04
CA SER A 118 18.46 12.04 -5.92
C SER A 118 16.97 11.76 -6.10
N ASN A 119 16.61 10.55 -6.57
CA ASN A 119 15.22 10.16 -6.75
C ASN A 119 14.53 9.93 -5.41
N PRO A 120 13.58 10.78 -4.99
CA PRO A 120 12.91 10.68 -3.70
C PRO A 120 12.01 9.44 -3.59
N ASN A 121 11.66 8.81 -4.73
CA ASN A 121 10.75 7.66 -4.75
C ASN A 121 11.44 6.35 -4.41
N ILE A 122 12.78 6.25 -4.47
CA ILE A 122 13.51 4.99 -4.22
C ILE A 122 13.25 4.46 -2.81
N ALA A 123 13.30 5.34 -1.80
CA ALA A 123 13.05 4.93 -0.42
C ALA A 123 11.64 4.36 -0.24
N LEU A 124 10.63 4.98 -0.87
CA LEU A 124 9.26 4.48 -0.86
C LEU A 124 9.13 3.15 -1.62
N ILE A 125 9.75 3.03 -2.79
CA ILE A 125 9.75 1.77 -3.56
C ILE A 125 10.34 0.63 -2.73
N ASP A 126 11.42 0.88 -1.96
CA ASP A 126 12.02 -0.12 -1.10
C ASP A 126 11.11 -0.54 0.06
N GLU A 127 10.41 0.41 0.70
CA GLU A 127 9.45 0.07 1.74
C GLU A 127 8.24 -0.70 1.17
N LEU A 128 7.73 -0.31 0.01
CA LEU A 128 6.68 -1.05 -0.70
C LEU A 128 7.09 -2.50 -0.97
N ARG A 129 8.30 -2.71 -1.49
CA ARG A 129 8.84 -4.06 -1.78
C ARG A 129 9.02 -4.90 -0.51
N LYS A 130 9.52 -4.29 0.57
CA LYS A 130 9.61 -4.96 1.89
C LYS A 130 8.23 -5.38 2.41
N ALA A 131 7.20 -4.58 2.12
CA ALA A 131 5.81 -4.90 2.44
C ALA A 131 5.15 -5.90 1.47
N GLY A 132 5.88 -6.40 0.46
CA GLY A 132 5.40 -7.42 -0.50
C GLY A 132 4.73 -6.86 -1.75
N VAL A 133 4.75 -5.54 -1.96
CA VAL A 133 4.29 -4.91 -3.21
C VAL A 133 5.35 -5.09 -4.29
N GLU A 134 4.93 -5.41 -5.50
CA GLU A 134 5.80 -5.42 -6.67
C GLU A 134 5.65 -4.11 -7.45
N VAL A 135 6.78 -3.54 -7.88
CA VAL A 135 6.80 -2.31 -8.67
C VAL A 135 7.25 -2.65 -10.08
N HIS A 136 6.38 -2.39 -11.03
CA HIS A 136 6.58 -2.66 -12.45
C HIS A 136 6.61 -1.37 -13.26
N VAL A 137 7.34 -1.37 -14.37
CA VAL A 137 7.39 -0.24 -15.29
C VAL A 137 7.16 -0.68 -16.74
N CYS A 138 6.47 0.15 -17.47
CA CYS A 138 6.12 -0.08 -18.88
C CYS A 138 7.36 0.04 -19.80
N GLY A 139 7.78 -1.05 -20.43
CA GLY A 139 8.90 -1.04 -21.37
C GLY A 139 8.64 -0.20 -22.62
N GLN A 140 7.39 -0.11 -23.12
CA GLN A 140 7.05 0.79 -24.22
C GLN A 140 7.21 2.27 -23.85
N ALA A 141 6.88 2.64 -22.60
CA ALA A 141 7.07 4.00 -22.13
C ALA A 141 8.56 4.33 -21.95
N LEU A 142 9.37 3.39 -21.44
CA LEU A 142 10.84 3.54 -21.41
C LEU A 142 11.40 3.80 -22.81
N ALA A 143 11.01 2.98 -23.79
CA ALA A 143 11.45 3.12 -25.18
C ALA A 143 11.03 4.47 -25.78
N ALA A 144 9.78 4.88 -25.61
CA ALA A 144 9.26 6.15 -26.11
C ALA A 144 9.99 7.35 -25.51
N GLN A 145 10.38 7.28 -24.23
CA GLN A 145 11.12 8.33 -23.53
C GLN A 145 12.64 8.19 -23.66
N LYS A 146 13.12 7.21 -24.45
CA LYS A 146 14.55 6.93 -24.65
C LYS A 146 15.33 6.68 -23.34
N ILE A 147 14.66 6.08 -22.35
CA ILE A 147 15.25 5.68 -21.08
C ILE A 147 15.92 4.32 -21.26
N ALA A 148 17.21 4.25 -21.01
CA ALA A 148 17.94 2.98 -21.06
C ALA A 148 17.53 2.05 -19.91
N ARG A 149 17.50 0.73 -20.14
CA ARG A 149 17.18 -0.24 -19.09
C ARG A 149 18.15 -0.16 -17.90
N ALA A 150 19.41 0.23 -18.14
CA ALA A 150 20.43 0.43 -17.11
C ALA A 150 20.15 1.64 -16.22
N ASP A 151 19.32 2.58 -16.68
CA ASP A 151 18.91 3.75 -15.90
C ASP A 151 17.69 3.47 -15.00
N VAL A 152 17.05 2.30 -15.14
CA VAL A 152 15.93 1.89 -14.28
C VAL A 152 16.46 1.36 -12.96
N TYR A 153 15.85 1.80 -11.85
CA TYR A 153 16.16 1.32 -10.52
C TYR A 153 15.92 -0.20 -10.41
N SER A 154 16.86 -0.93 -9.83
CA SER A 154 16.82 -2.40 -9.74
C SER A 154 15.66 -2.95 -8.92
N GLY A 155 14.99 -2.10 -8.14
CA GLY A 155 13.77 -2.41 -7.43
C GLY A 155 12.51 -2.45 -8.29
N ALA A 156 12.58 -2.04 -9.56
CA ALA A 156 11.46 -2.08 -10.50
C ALA A 156 11.65 -3.16 -11.57
N THR A 157 10.59 -3.92 -11.85
CA THR A 157 10.55 -4.92 -12.93
C THR A 157 10.07 -4.27 -14.23
N VAL A 158 10.76 -4.52 -15.33
CA VAL A 158 10.35 -4.00 -16.64
C VAL A 158 9.44 -4.99 -17.34
N ASP A 159 8.19 -4.60 -17.54
CA ASP A 159 7.20 -5.33 -18.33
C ASP A 159 7.26 -4.93 -19.81
N VAL A 160 6.72 -5.75 -20.69
CA VAL A 160 6.63 -5.40 -22.11
C VAL A 160 5.79 -4.16 -22.32
N SER A 161 4.66 -4.03 -21.59
CA SER A 161 3.74 -2.89 -21.66
C SER A 161 2.77 -2.89 -20.48
N ALA A 162 2.48 -1.73 -19.93
CA ALA A 162 1.41 -1.56 -18.94
C ALA A 162 0.05 -2.02 -19.48
N LEU A 163 -0.23 -1.82 -20.77
CA LEU A 163 -1.46 -2.29 -21.42
C LEU A 163 -1.61 -3.81 -21.27
N VAL A 164 -0.56 -4.57 -21.56
CA VAL A 164 -0.59 -6.04 -21.45
C VAL A 164 -0.65 -6.47 -20.00
N THR A 165 0.15 -5.85 -19.13
CA THR A 165 0.18 -6.18 -17.70
C THR A 165 -1.18 -5.95 -17.05
N LEU A 166 -1.73 -4.75 -17.15
CA LEU A 166 -3.01 -4.40 -16.51
C LEU A 166 -4.17 -5.23 -17.06
N THR A 167 -4.26 -5.42 -18.39
CA THR A 167 -5.30 -6.26 -19.01
C THR A 167 -5.19 -7.70 -18.54
N THR A 168 -3.98 -8.26 -18.53
CA THR A 168 -3.76 -9.64 -18.07
C THR A 168 -4.17 -9.82 -16.61
N LEU A 169 -3.85 -8.85 -15.74
CA LEU A 169 -4.23 -8.89 -14.34
C LEU A 169 -5.75 -8.82 -14.17
N GLN A 170 -6.43 -7.93 -14.90
CA GLN A 170 -7.89 -7.84 -14.88
C GLN A 170 -8.57 -9.15 -15.32
N LEU A 171 -8.08 -9.77 -16.41
CA LEU A 171 -8.58 -11.06 -16.86
C LEU A 171 -8.35 -12.20 -15.85
N ARG A 172 -7.36 -12.03 -14.95
CA ARG A 172 -7.10 -12.94 -13.82
C ARG A 172 -7.88 -12.58 -12.55
N GLY A 173 -8.84 -11.66 -12.63
CA GLY A 173 -9.71 -11.26 -11.51
C GLY A 173 -9.07 -10.25 -10.56
N TRP A 174 -8.11 -9.45 -11.02
CA TRP A 174 -7.54 -8.35 -10.23
C TRP A 174 -8.38 -7.08 -10.36
N SER A 175 -8.43 -6.31 -9.30
CA SER A 175 -8.91 -4.92 -9.38
C SER A 175 -7.81 -4.02 -9.94
N VAL A 176 -8.16 -3.06 -10.77
CA VAL A 176 -7.24 -2.00 -11.22
C VAL A 176 -7.72 -0.68 -10.65
N MET A 177 -6.80 0.03 -9.99
CA MET A 177 -7.04 1.36 -9.42
C MET A 177 -6.15 2.38 -10.15
N ALA A 178 -6.76 3.45 -10.66
CA ALA A 178 -6.03 4.59 -11.21
C ALA A 178 -5.55 5.54 -10.11
N ASP A 179 -4.43 6.26 -10.38
CA ASP A 179 -3.90 7.32 -9.52
C ASP A 179 -4.64 8.66 -9.64
#